data_eb0cd4024a24553725572e9610175c0a
#
_entry.id   eb0cd4024a24553725572e9610175c0a
#
_cell.length_a   1.000
_cell.length_b   1.000
_cell.length_c   1.000
_cell.angle_alpha   90.00
_cell.angle_beta   90.00
_cell.angle_gamma   90.00
#
_symmetry.space_group_name_H-M   'P 1'
#
loop_
_entity.id
_entity.type
_entity.pdbx_description
1 polymer ?
#
loop_
_entity_poly.entity_id
_entity_poly.type
_entity_poly.pdbx_seq_one_letter_code
_entity_poly.pdbx_strand_id
1 'polypeptide(L)'
;SKNPEDIHPLLGEILLILSADTEKDYLHALDLFSSCRQILELCNEICRQTDWNFSLDLAIAADGGRAEKLIIPGSGPFPDAVAWTGIHEERASRISHAMEKGVHKDTLITHSFYKHLPEKAKEKYATLYYLHHICCYAE
;
A
#
# COMPACT_ATOMS: atom_id res chain seq x y z
N SER A 1 15.85 -18.58 22.58
CA SER A 1 16.04 -17.94 21.27
C SER A 1 15.41 -18.80 20.18
N LYS A 2 14.72 -18.17 19.26
CA LYS A 2 14.04 -18.85 18.18
C LYS A 2 14.96 -19.00 16.97
N ASN A 3 14.92 -20.15 16.32
CA ASN A 3 15.59 -20.33 15.04
C ASN A 3 14.90 -19.47 13.98
N PRO A 4 15.67 -18.82 13.07
CA PRO A 4 15.08 -18.11 11.94
C PRO A 4 14.13 -18.95 11.09
N GLU A 5 14.31 -20.26 11.08
CA GLU A 5 13.46 -21.23 10.37
C GLU A 5 12.05 -21.35 10.99
N ASP A 6 11.90 -20.95 12.25
CA ASP A 6 10.62 -20.97 12.96
C ASP A 6 9.77 -19.71 12.71
N ILE A 7 10.31 -18.75 11.98
CA ILE A 7 9.60 -17.50 11.66
C ILE A 7 8.90 -17.65 10.31
N HIS A 8 7.58 -17.60 10.34
CA HIS A 8 6.76 -17.69 9.14
C HIS A 8 6.21 -16.31 8.79
N PRO A 9 6.52 -15.75 7.60
CA PRO A 9 5.91 -14.50 7.19
C PRO A 9 4.41 -14.69 6.91
N LEU A 10 3.60 -13.76 7.36
CA LEU A 10 2.21 -13.67 6.94
C LEU A 10 2.16 -12.93 5.61
N LEU A 11 1.65 -13.60 4.59
CA LEU A 11 1.48 -13.04 3.26
C LEU A 11 0.02 -12.70 3.03
N GLY A 12 -0.23 -11.50 2.59
CA GLY A 12 -1.56 -11.04 2.26
C GLY A 12 -1.50 -9.70 1.56
N GLU A 13 -2.56 -9.36 0.88
CA GLU A 13 -2.72 -8.09 0.19
C GLU A 13 -3.99 -7.41 0.69
N ILE A 14 -3.90 -6.12 0.95
CA ILE A 14 -5.04 -5.28 1.27
C ILE A 14 -5.09 -4.17 0.22
N LEU A 15 -6.21 -4.08 -0.47
CA LEU A 15 -6.48 -2.98 -1.39
C LEU A 15 -7.34 -1.94 -0.67
N LEU A 16 -6.84 -0.71 -0.60
CA LEU A 16 -7.57 0.43 -0.12
C LEU A 16 -7.89 1.36 -1.28
N ILE A 17 -9.17 1.70 -1.41
CA ILE A 17 -9.63 2.64 -2.41
C ILE A 17 -10.10 3.89 -1.68
N LEU A 18 -9.38 4.98 -1.88
CA LEU A 18 -9.65 6.25 -1.23
C LEU A 18 -10.11 7.27 -2.27
N SER A 19 -11.16 8.01 -1.94
CA SER A 19 -11.56 9.16 -2.76
C SER A 19 -10.62 10.33 -2.52
N ALA A 20 -10.10 10.90 -3.59
CA ALA A 20 -9.19 12.04 -3.53
C ALA A 20 -9.55 13.06 -4.62
N ASP A 21 -9.96 14.24 -4.21
CA ASP A 21 -10.32 15.34 -5.11
C ASP A 21 -9.33 16.51 -5.03
N THR A 22 -8.58 16.60 -3.94
CA THR A 22 -7.68 17.72 -3.65
C THR A 22 -6.29 17.25 -3.22
N GLU A 23 -5.29 18.13 -3.26
CA GLU A 23 -3.95 17.88 -2.72
C GLU A 23 -4.00 17.43 -1.26
N LYS A 24 -4.93 17.98 -0.48
CA LYS A 24 -5.12 17.62 0.93
C LYS A 24 -5.50 16.16 1.10
N ASP A 25 -6.32 15.62 0.20
CA ASP A 25 -6.72 14.21 0.24
C ASP A 25 -5.52 13.29 -0.02
N TYR A 26 -4.64 13.66 -0.94
CA TYR A 26 -3.40 12.93 -1.19
C TYR A 26 -2.44 12.99 0.01
N LEU A 27 -2.36 14.13 0.70
CA LEU A 27 -1.60 14.24 1.95
C LEU A 27 -2.17 13.33 3.05
N HIS A 28 -3.49 13.27 3.18
CA HIS A 28 -4.15 12.38 4.14
C HIS A 28 -3.83 10.91 3.83
N ALA A 29 -3.74 10.53 2.56
CA ALA A 29 -3.31 9.19 2.19
C ALA A 29 -1.89 8.89 2.66
N LEU A 30 -0.96 9.83 2.52
CA LEU A 30 0.41 9.67 3.04
C LEU A 30 0.43 9.53 4.57
N ASP A 31 -0.38 10.30 5.27
CA ASP A 31 -0.52 10.18 6.74
C ASP A 31 -1.06 8.81 7.13
N LEU A 32 -2.01 8.28 6.37
CA LEU A 32 -2.53 6.92 6.57
C LEU A 32 -1.43 5.88 6.40
N PHE A 33 -0.57 6.00 5.40
CA PHE A 33 0.54 5.08 5.18
C PHE A 33 1.53 5.10 6.35
N SER A 34 1.86 6.28 6.85
CA SER A 34 2.69 6.44 8.05
C SER A 34 2.06 5.79 9.27
N SER A 35 0.77 5.95 9.47
CA SER A 35 0.03 5.32 10.56
C SER A 35 0.03 3.81 10.46
N CYS A 36 -0.14 3.27 9.27
CA CYS A 36 -0.05 1.81 9.04
C CYS A 36 1.33 1.27 9.43
N ARG A 37 2.41 1.98 9.10
CA ARG A 37 3.76 1.58 9.49
C ARG A 37 3.98 1.62 10.99
N GLN A 38 3.48 2.65 11.66
CA GLN A 38 3.57 2.77 13.12
C GLN A 38 2.83 1.63 13.82
N ILE A 39 1.65 1.28 13.34
CA ILE A 39 0.87 0.16 13.87
C ILE A 39 1.62 -1.15 13.67
N LEU A 40 2.23 -1.34 12.49
CA LEU A 40 3.02 -2.52 12.21
C LEU A 40 4.22 -2.66 13.16
N GLU A 41 4.95 -1.58 13.38
CA GLU A 41 6.09 -1.56 14.33
C GLU A 41 5.63 -1.93 15.73
N LEU A 42 4.49 -1.39 16.17
CA LEU A 42 3.90 -1.72 17.47
C LEU A 42 3.51 -3.20 17.55
N CYS A 43 2.89 -3.74 16.51
CA CYS A 43 2.55 -5.16 16.44
C CYS A 43 3.80 -6.05 16.53
N ASN A 44 4.86 -5.70 15.81
CA ASN A 44 6.11 -6.43 15.86
C ASN A 44 6.77 -6.36 17.24
N GLU A 45 6.67 -5.23 17.93
CA GLU A 45 7.17 -5.09 19.30
C GLU A 45 6.41 -6.00 20.26
N ILE A 46 5.09 -6.05 20.16
CA ILE A 46 4.25 -6.95 20.95
C ILE A 46 4.62 -8.41 20.67
N CYS A 47 4.85 -8.78 19.42
CA CYS A 47 5.28 -10.13 19.06
C CYS A 47 6.61 -10.50 19.70
N ARG A 48 7.58 -9.58 19.73
CA ARG A 48 8.88 -9.80 20.39
C ARG A 48 8.71 -9.99 21.89
N GLN A 49 7.87 -9.19 22.53
CA GLN A 49 7.66 -9.25 23.98
C GLN A 49 6.89 -10.49 24.43
N THR A 50 5.99 -11.00 23.59
CA THR A 50 5.13 -12.14 23.89
C THR A 50 5.66 -13.47 23.37
N ASP A 51 6.85 -13.46 22.80
CA ASP A 51 7.51 -14.66 22.28
C ASP A 51 6.74 -15.37 21.14
N TRP A 52 5.99 -14.63 20.37
CA TRP A 52 5.30 -15.15 19.19
C TRP A 52 6.27 -15.30 18.01
N ASN A 53 6.09 -16.38 17.26
CA ASN A 53 6.97 -16.80 16.18
C ASN A 53 6.66 -16.17 14.84
N PHE A 54 6.30 -14.90 14.79
CA PHE A 54 6.15 -14.22 13.53
C PHE A 54 6.55 -12.75 13.62
N SER A 55 6.91 -12.21 12.49
CA SER A 55 7.07 -10.79 12.31
C SER A 55 6.25 -10.35 11.09
N LEU A 56 5.80 -9.12 11.13
CA LEU A 56 5.05 -8.51 10.04
C LEU A 56 5.99 -7.56 9.28
N ASP A 57 5.91 -7.61 7.96
CA ASP A 57 6.57 -6.68 7.07
C ASP A 57 5.51 -6.04 6.17
N LEU A 58 5.72 -4.79 5.78
CA LEU A 58 4.71 -4.04 5.04
C LEU A 58 5.36 -3.31 3.87
N ALA A 59 4.89 -3.60 2.68
CA ALA A 59 5.18 -2.85 1.48
C ALA A 59 3.92 -2.09 1.07
N ILE A 60 4.04 -0.79 0.87
CA ILE A 60 2.93 0.06 0.47
C ILE A 60 3.22 0.61 -0.92
N ALA A 61 2.30 0.37 -1.85
CA ALA A 61 2.33 1.00 -3.16
C ALA A 61 1.04 1.79 -3.36
N ALA A 62 1.16 3.01 -3.85
CA ALA A 62 0.02 3.87 -4.12
C ALA A 62 0.05 4.37 -5.56
N ASP A 63 -1.07 4.27 -6.22
CA ASP A 63 -1.32 4.89 -7.52
C ASP A 63 -2.53 5.82 -7.41
N GLY A 64 -2.55 6.84 -8.22
CA GLY A 64 -3.62 7.82 -8.25
C GLY A 64 -4.22 7.91 -9.64
N GLY A 65 -5.55 7.93 -9.70
CA GLY A 65 -6.24 8.06 -10.97
C GLY A 65 -7.70 7.70 -10.89
N ARG A 66 -8.30 7.53 -12.04
CA ARG A 66 -9.72 7.26 -12.15
C ARG A 66 -9.97 5.77 -11.99
N ALA A 67 -10.86 5.41 -11.06
CA ALA A 67 -11.38 4.06 -10.93
C ALA A 67 -12.90 4.07 -11.15
N GLU A 68 -13.41 3.00 -11.74
CA GLU A 68 -14.84 2.84 -11.97
C GLU A 68 -15.44 1.86 -10.97
N LYS A 69 -16.57 2.25 -10.41
CA LYS A 69 -17.32 1.42 -9.49
C LYS A 69 -18.34 0.60 -10.28
N LEU A 70 -18.28 -0.71 -10.14
CA LEU A 70 -19.27 -1.64 -10.68
C LEU A 70 -20.12 -2.18 -9.55
N ILE A 71 -21.43 -2.17 -9.75
CA ILE A 71 -22.36 -2.82 -8.84
C ILE A 71 -22.83 -4.11 -9.51
N ILE A 72 -22.53 -5.23 -8.88
CA ILE A 72 -22.95 -6.56 -9.32
C ILE A 72 -24.22 -6.89 -8.56
N PRO A 73 -25.40 -6.97 -9.22
CA PRO A 73 -26.64 -7.24 -8.52
C PRO A 73 -26.60 -8.58 -7.80
N GLY A 74 -27.03 -8.58 -6.55
CA GLY A 74 -27.24 -9.81 -5.79
C GLY A 74 -28.52 -10.53 -6.22
N SER A 75 -28.75 -11.73 -5.71
CA SER A 75 -29.96 -12.49 -5.93
C SER A 75 -30.37 -13.22 -4.66
N GLY A 76 -31.67 -13.24 -4.38
CA GLY A 76 -32.22 -13.87 -3.18
C GLY A 76 -31.65 -13.26 -1.90
N PRO A 77 -31.05 -14.09 -1.01
CA PRO A 77 -30.47 -13.58 0.24
C PRO A 77 -29.09 -12.91 0.06
N PHE A 78 -28.52 -12.94 -1.14
CA PHE A 78 -27.20 -12.38 -1.40
C PHE A 78 -27.31 -10.88 -1.74
N PRO A 79 -26.62 -10.00 -1.00
CA PRO A 79 -26.61 -8.57 -1.28
C PRO A 79 -25.87 -8.26 -2.59
N ASP A 80 -26.06 -7.04 -3.08
CA ASP A 80 -25.27 -6.53 -4.18
C ASP A 80 -23.79 -6.49 -3.80
N ALA A 81 -22.93 -6.84 -4.74
CA ALA A 81 -21.48 -6.72 -4.57
C ALA A 81 -20.96 -5.47 -5.27
N VAL A 82 -19.90 -4.88 -4.73
CA VAL A 82 -19.23 -3.74 -5.32
C VAL A 82 -17.85 -4.17 -5.77
N ALA A 83 -17.54 -3.91 -7.02
CA ALA A 83 -16.22 -4.09 -7.58
C ALA A 83 -15.69 -2.74 -8.11
N TRP A 84 -14.39 -2.55 -7.97
CA TRP A 84 -13.71 -1.39 -8.54
C TRP A 84 -12.82 -1.86 -9.67
N THR A 85 -12.86 -1.15 -10.79
CA THR A 85 -12.05 -1.47 -11.98
C THR A 85 -11.21 -0.28 -12.38
N GLY A 86 -10.06 -0.58 -12.95
CA GLY A 86 -9.15 0.43 -13.48
C GLY A 86 -7.71 -0.04 -13.46
N ILE A 87 -6.90 0.59 -14.28
CA ILE A 87 -5.47 0.30 -14.39
C ILE A 87 -4.71 0.56 -13.09
N HIS A 88 -5.20 1.49 -12.26
CA HIS A 88 -4.50 1.94 -11.05
C HIS A 88 -4.45 0.87 -9.97
N GLU A 89 -5.50 0.09 -9.81
CA GLU A 89 -5.52 -1.06 -8.91
C GLU A 89 -4.45 -2.07 -9.30
N GLU A 90 -4.42 -2.46 -10.58
CA GLU A 90 -3.43 -3.41 -11.11
C GLU A 90 -2.00 -2.88 -10.95
N ARG A 91 -1.78 -1.61 -11.23
CA ARG A 91 -0.46 -0.99 -11.12
C ARG A 91 0.05 -0.96 -9.68
N ALA A 92 -0.80 -0.55 -8.73
CA ALA A 92 -0.45 -0.54 -7.32
C ALA A 92 -0.13 -1.96 -6.82
N SER A 93 -0.95 -2.93 -7.16
CA SER A 93 -0.73 -4.33 -6.81
C SER A 93 0.59 -4.86 -7.38
N ARG A 94 0.87 -4.58 -8.64
CA ARG A 94 2.10 -5.02 -9.30
C ARG A 94 3.36 -4.44 -8.65
N ILE A 95 3.33 -3.16 -8.29
CA ILE A 95 4.43 -2.51 -7.59
C ILE A 95 4.60 -3.12 -6.18
N SER A 96 3.51 -3.29 -5.45
CA SER A 96 3.53 -3.89 -4.12
C SER A 96 4.17 -5.28 -4.12
N HIS A 97 3.80 -6.12 -5.07
CA HIS A 97 4.38 -7.47 -5.22
C HIS A 97 5.89 -7.41 -5.56
N ALA A 98 6.33 -6.46 -6.37
CA ALA A 98 7.74 -6.28 -6.67
C ALA A 98 8.53 -5.85 -5.42
N MET A 99 7.94 -5.03 -4.57
CA MET A 99 8.54 -4.62 -3.30
C MET A 99 8.68 -5.80 -2.33
N GLU A 100 7.68 -6.67 -2.24
CA GLU A 100 7.70 -7.87 -1.39
C GLU A 100 8.86 -8.81 -1.71
N LYS A 101 9.31 -8.83 -2.96
CA LYS A 101 10.48 -9.62 -3.39
C LYS A 101 11.82 -9.02 -2.98
N GLY A 102 11.82 -8.04 -2.10
CA GLY A 102 13.03 -7.45 -1.54
C GLY A 102 13.64 -6.31 -2.36
N VAL A 103 12.98 -5.86 -3.39
CA VAL A 103 13.45 -4.74 -4.21
C VAL A 103 13.42 -3.44 -3.42
N HIS A 104 12.38 -3.23 -2.64
CA HIS A 104 12.23 -2.07 -1.77
C HIS A 104 11.13 -2.35 -0.74
N LYS A 105 11.32 -1.91 0.49
CA LYS A 105 10.39 -2.20 1.60
C LYS A 105 9.65 -1.00 2.17
N ASP A 106 9.88 0.17 1.62
CA ASP A 106 9.20 1.39 2.07
C ASP A 106 7.92 1.65 1.28
N THR A 107 7.42 2.85 1.35
CA THR A 107 6.28 3.27 0.56
C THR A 107 6.77 3.79 -0.80
N LEU A 108 6.22 3.24 -1.86
CA LEU A 108 6.41 3.76 -3.22
C LEU A 108 5.11 4.37 -3.73
N ILE A 109 5.21 5.56 -4.31
CA ILE A 109 4.09 6.23 -4.97
C ILE A 109 4.40 6.39 -6.45
N THR A 110 3.40 6.17 -7.29
CA THR A 110 3.58 6.36 -8.74
C THR A 110 3.62 7.84 -9.09
N HIS A 111 4.09 8.14 -10.31
CA HIS A 111 4.06 9.51 -10.82
C HIS A 111 2.62 10.07 -10.85
N SER A 112 1.63 9.24 -11.16
CA SER A 112 0.22 9.65 -11.16
C SER A 112 -0.27 10.09 -9.78
N PHE A 113 0.25 9.49 -8.71
CA PHE A 113 -0.01 9.93 -7.34
C PHE A 113 0.83 11.16 -6.98
N TYR A 114 2.13 11.10 -7.25
CA TYR A 114 3.11 12.14 -6.93
C TYR A 114 2.73 13.53 -7.46
N LYS A 115 2.25 13.60 -8.70
CA LYS A 115 1.90 14.88 -9.34
C LYS A 115 0.80 15.66 -8.61
N HIS A 116 -0.01 14.98 -7.79
CA HIS A 116 -1.07 15.60 -7.00
C HIS A 116 -0.62 16.08 -5.62
N LEU A 117 0.62 15.81 -5.24
CA LEU A 117 1.16 16.27 -3.97
C LEU A 117 1.54 17.75 -4.03
N PRO A 118 1.42 18.49 -2.92
CA PRO A 118 2.00 19.81 -2.84
C PRO A 118 3.53 19.74 -2.87
N GLU A 119 4.18 20.81 -3.31
CA GLU A 119 5.64 20.88 -3.50
C GLU A 119 6.43 20.44 -2.28
N LYS A 120 5.98 20.83 -1.10
CA LYS A 120 6.64 20.47 0.16
C LYS A 120 6.67 18.98 0.42
N ALA A 121 5.61 18.25 0.03
CA ALA A 121 5.57 16.81 0.12
C ALA A 121 6.41 16.13 -0.98
N LYS A 122 6.40 16.70 -2.18
CA LYS A 122 7.23 16.23 -3.30
C LYS A 122 8.72 16.23 -2.96
N GLU A 123 9.19 17.22 -2.23
CA GLU A 123 10.58 17.31 -1.78
C GLU A 123 11.03 16.11 -0.96
N LYS A 124 10.11 15.52 -0.21
CA LYS A 124 10.39 14.32 0.60
C LYS A 124 10.47 13.05 -0.24
N TYR A 125 9.77 13.00 -1.35
CA TYR A 125 9.73 11.86 -2.27
C TYR A 125 10.71 12.07 -3.43
N ALA A 126 11.99 12.20 -3.11
CA ALA A 126 13.02 12.62 -4.07
C ALA A 126 13.74 11.44 -4.77
N THR A 127 13.59 10.23 -4.27
CA THR A 127 14.26 9.06 -4.85
C THR A 127 13.39 8.42 -5.92
N LEU A 128 13.93 8.28 -7.13
CA LEU A 128 13.22 7.79 -8.29
C LEU A 128 13.54 6.31 -8.53
N TYR A 129 12.51 5.53 -8.79
CA TYR A 129 12.60 4.12 -9.16
C TYR A 129 11.77 3.81 -10.40
N TYR A 130 12.18 2.78 -11.13
CA TYR A 130 11.39 2.21 -12.21
C TYR A 130 11.12 0.74 -11.92
N LEU A 131 9.86 0.40 -11.68
CA LEU A 131 9.42 -0.97 -11.49
C LEU A 131 8.38 -1.31 -12.54
N HIS A 132 8.60 -2.38 -13.28
CA HIS A 132 7.72 -2.80 -14.37
C HIS A 132 7.39 -1.65 -15.35
N HIS A 133 8.40 -0.84 -15.70
CA HIS A 133 8.26 0.36 -16.53
C HIS A 133 7.39 1.47 -15.93
N ILE A 134 7.07 1.38 -14.65
CA ILE A 134 6.31 2.39 -13.94
C ILE A 134 7.27 3.27 -13.12
N CYS A 135 7.16 4.57 -13.31
CA CYS A 135 7.93 5.55 -12.56
C CYS A 135 7.35 5.70 -11.15
N CYS A 136 8.17 5.47 -10.14
CA CYS A 136 7.81 5.53 -8.73
C CYS A 136 8.76 6.44 -7.96
N TYR A 137 8.25 6.97 -6.86
CA TYR A 137 9.03 7.85 -5.96
C TYR A 137 8.97 7.30 -4.55
N ALA A 138 10.08 7.47 -3.81
CA ALA A 138 10.20 7.15 -2.40
C ALA A 138 10.86 8.28 -1.61
N GLU A 139 10.69 8.27 -0.31
CA GLU A 139 11.42 9.16 0.59
C GLU A 139 12.92 8.91 0.58
#